data_65b7e17721b48408b19be140ab391508
#
_entry.id   65b7e17721b48408b19be140ab391508
#
_cell.length_a   1.000
_cell.length_b   1.000
_cell.length_c   1.000
_cell.angle_alpha   90.00
_cell.angle_beta   90.00
_cell.angle_gamma   90.00
#
_symmetry.space_group_name_H-M   'P 1'
#
loop_
_entity.id
_entity.type
_entity.pdbx_description
1 polymer ?
#
loop_
_entity_poly.entity_id
_entity_poly.type
_entity_poly.pdbx_seq_one_letter_code
_entity_poly.pdbx_strand_id
1 'polypeptide(L)'
;MFKRSNNRLAAGLYIGFLAVLLAACKPQAPEPAAQPAPAAPVAVEPAEPAAQPEPPAKPELPPLFRDIERRTFQFFWDTTNEVNGLTPDRYPSRPFASIASMGYALTAYPIGIENGWVSRTQAVDRTLTTLKFLRDLPQGPQKEGRGGYKGFYYHFLQMDKGHRYDSWVELSSVDTALLLMGVLFAQSYYDRDEAREREIRAIADALYKRVDWTFLQQNKPLISMGWFPESGTIPHDWKGYNEAMMVYVLAMASPTHPVGPEAWEVWTRSYGELWGVFQGQEYLTFAPHFGHQYSHVWIDFRGIQDAYMRERGIDYFENSRRATYAQRAYATENPMKWKEYGENVWGLTASDGPQQTLQQYRGEQRQFRHYSARGAGFRENFDDGTIAPTAAIASLPFAPEIVIPATEEMHRRYGDYLYSSYGFLDSFNPSFDYDIPLKTGRIVPGKGWVSSDYIGIDQGPILAMIANYRNEFVWEVMKKNPYIRDGLRKAGFQGGWLASEGEKTGAADQAAQAQQADPEAAAARALGTAESRANQAAQPEAARPQQPE
;
A
#
# COMPACT_ATOMS: atom_id res chain seq x y z
N MET A 1 26.26 -21.89 -40.62
CA MET A 1 27.30 -21.30 -39.77
C MET A 1 26.81 -19.94 -39.28
N PHE A 2 25.94 -19.94 -38.26
CA PHE A 2 25.41 -18.72 -37.67
C PHE A 2 25.66 -18.78 -36.17
N LYS A 3 26.46 -17.83 -35.68
CA LYS A 3 26.76 -17.66 -34.27
C LYS A 3 25.49 -17.18 -33.54
N ARG A 4 24.96 -18.00 -32.62
CA ARG A 4 23.97 -17.59 -31.63
C ARG A 4 24.67 -16.73 -30.59
N SER A 5 24.34 -15.48 -30.55
CA SER A 5 24.67 -14.55 -29.49
C SER A 5 23.82 -14.86 -28.26
N ASN A 6 24.47 -15.17 -27.15
CA ASN A 6 23.81 -15.44 -25.86
C ASN A 6 23.25 -14.15 -25.23
N ASN A 7 21.96 -13.93 -25.36
CA ASN A 7 21.22 -12.96 -24.53
C ASN A 7 20.72 -13.64 -23.22
N ARG A 8 21.62 -13.94 -22.32
CA ARG A 8 21.28 -14.52 -20.99
C ARG A 8 21.40 -13.53 -19.81
N LEU A 9 21.38 -12.23 -20.04
CA LEU A 9 21.67 -11.24 -18.99
C LEU A 9 20.47 -10.36 -18.57
N ALA A 10 19.25 -10.62 -19.05
CA ALA A 10 18.11 -9.76 -18.72
C ALA A 10 17.11 -10.34 -17.70
N ALA A 11 17.24 -11.62 -17.30
CA ALA A 11 16.22 -12.30 -16.48
C ALA A 11 16.48 -12.26 -14.96
N GLY A 12 17.60 -11.69 -14.50
CA GLY A 12 18.05 -11.85 -13.11
C GLY A 12 17.63 -10.77 -12.11
N LEU A 13 16.92 -9.71 -12.51
CA LEU A 13 16.82 -8.50 -11.68
C LEU A 13 15.46 -8.24 -11.01
N TYR A 14 14.45 -9.06 -11.20
CA TYR A 14 13.14 -8.81 -10.59
C TYR A 14 12.99 -9.29 -9.15
N ILE A 15 13.93 -10.08 -8.63
CA ILE A 15 13.86 -10.68 -7.28
C ILE A 15 14.98 -10.18 -6.34
N GLY A 16 15.91 -9.36 -6.83
CA GLY A 16 17.13 -9.02 -6.11
C GLY A 16 17.04 -7.89 -5.08
N PHE A 17 15.89 -7.51 -4.57
CA PHE A 17 15.75 -6.26 -3.79
C PHE A 17 15.65 -6.41 -2.27
N LEU A 18 15.76 -7.60 -1.71
CA LEU A 18 15.63 -7.73 -0.25
C LEU A 18 16.77 -8.50 0.45
N ALA A 19 17.91 -8.64 -0.13
CA ALA A 19 18.99 -9.38 0.51
C ALA A 19 20.36 -8.71 0.37
N VAL A 20 20.54 -7.52 0.95
CA VAL A 20 21.85 -7.05 1.41
C VAL A 20 21.72 -6.72 2.89
N LEU A 21 21.82 -7.72 3.70
CA LEU A 21 22.03 -7.60 5.15
C LEU A 21 23.41 -8.15 5.50
N LEU A 22 24.38 -7.25 5.62
CA LEU A 22 25.32 -7.05 6.72
C LEU A 22 26.03 -8.30 7.27
N ALA A 23 27.24 -8.50 6.77
CA ALA A 23 28.33 -8.91 7.63
C ALA A 23 29.11 -7.65 8.05
N ALA A 24 28.81 -7.09 9.21
CA ALA A 24 29.61 -6.04 9.86
C ALA A 24 30.17 -6.59 11.17
N CYS A 25 31.49 -6.59 11.30
CA CYS A 25 32.26 -6.91 12.49
C CYS A 25 31.81 -6.04 13.67
N LYS A 26 31.58 -6.68 14.81
CA LYS A 26 31.35 -6.03 16.11
C LYS A 26 32.68 -5.49 16.65
N PRO A 27 32.73 -4.22 17.10
CA PRO A 27 33.71 -3.82 18.10
C PRO A 27 33.19 -4.14 19.50
N GLN A 28 34.06 -4.68 20.33
CA GLN A 28 33.84 -5.00 21.73
C GLN A 28 33.77 -3.71 22.55
N ALA A 29 32.66 -3.51 23.30
CA ALA A 29 32.49 -2.40 24.20
C ALA A 29 33.09 -2.72 25.60
N PRO A 30 33.61 -1.74 26.35
CA PRO A 30 34.14 -1.94 27.69
C PRO A 30 33.03 -2.12 28.74
N GLU A 31 33.36 -2.88 29.77
CA GLU A 31 32.51 -3.21 30.92
C GLU A 31 32.06 -1.94 31.69
N PRO A 32 30.78 -1.82 32.05
CA PRO A 32 30.34 -0.70 32.89
C PRO A 32 30.49 -0.97 34.37
N ALA A 33 30.94 0.04 35.09
CA ALA A 33 31.06 0.08 36.55
C ALA A 33 29.67 -0.02 37.22
N ALA A 34 29.63 -0.71 38.39
CA ALA A 34 28.44 -0.96 39.18
C ALA A 34 27.72 0.33 39.63
N GLN A 35 26.43 0.43 39.33
CA GLN A 35 25.52 1.46 39.86
C GLN A 35 24.74 0.95 41.06
N PRO A 36 24.38 1.83 42.03
CA PRO A 36 23.62 1.45 43.22
C PRO A 36 22.15 1.13 42.90
N ALA A 37 21.56 0.27 43.73
CA ALA A 37 20.23 -0.28 43.57
C ALA A 37 19.12 0.80 43.48
N PRO A 38 18.10 0.64 42.63
CA PRO A 38 17.00 1.59 42.50
C PRO A 38 16.00 1.46 43.63
N ALA A 39 15.47 2.62 44.05
CA ALA A 39 14.37 2.74 44.99
C ALA A 39 13.07 2.15 44.41
N ALA A 40 12.20 1.61 45.26
CA ALA A 40 10.95 0.97 44.88
C ALA A 40 10.04 1.92 44.08
N PRO A 41 9.31 1.41 43.06
CA PRO A 41 8.46 2.23 42.22
C PRO A 41 7.22 2.71 43.02
N VAL A 42 7.00 4.02 42.99
CA VAL A 42 5.72 4.63 43.36
C VAL A 42 4.71 4.25 42.29
N ALA A 43 3.57 3.67 42.65
CA ALA A 43 2.49 3.36 41.76
C ALA A 43 1.96 4.67 41.14
N VAL A 44 2.17 4.84 39.84
CA VAL A 44 1.54 5.91 39.06
C VAL A 44 0.22 5.35 38.53
N GLU A 45 -0.90 5.93 38.94
CA GLU A 45 -2.20 5.66 38.34
C GLU A 45 -2.15 5.93 36.82
N PRO A 46 -2.80 5.08 36.00
CA PRO A 46 -2.82 5.29 34.55
C PRO A 46 -3.57 6.59 34.23
N ALA A 47 -2.91 7.49 33.53
CA ALA A 47 -3.54 8.70 33.02
C ALA A 47 -4.66 8.32 32.03
N GLU A 48 -5.86 8.88 32.22
CA GLU A 48 -6.99 8.74 31.30
C GLU A 48 -6.60 9.19 29.89
N PRO A 49 -7.03 8.47 28.84
CA PRO A 49 -6.79 8.89 27.46
C PRO A 49 -7.51 10.21 27.19
N ALA A 50 -6.76 11.25 26.87
CA ALA A 50 -7.31 12.52 26.44
C ALA A 50 -8.26 12.32 25.27
N ALA A 51 -9.47 12.89 25.34
CA ALA A 51 -10.44 12.89 24.24
C ALA A 51 -9.74 13.40 22.98
N GLN A 52 -9.71 12.57 21.93
CA GLN A 52 -9.15 12.98 20.65
C GLN A 52 -9.99 14.14 20.10
N PRO A 53 -9.37 15.24 19.64
CA PRO A 53 -10.12 16.31 19.00
C PRO A 53 -10.89 15.75 17.81
N GLU A 54 -12.13 16.24 17.60
CA GLU A 54 -12.91 15.88 16.41
C GLU A 54 -12.04 16.05 15.17
N PRO A 55 -12.01 15.05 14.28
CA PRO A 55 -11.23 15.16 13.06
C PRO A 55 -11.70 16.39 12.26
N PRO A 56 -10.80 17.18 11.71
CA PRO A 56 -11.16 18.32 10.86
C PRO A 56 -12.07 17.87 9.73
N ALA A 57 -13.05 18.69 9.36
CA ALA A 57 -13.96 18.40 8.26
C ALA A 57 -13.18 18.04 6.99
N LYS A 58 -13.58 16.95 6.32
CA LYS A 58 -12.91 16.49 5.09
C LYS A 58 -12.95 17.61 4.04
N PRO A 59 -11.79 17.99 3.43
CA PRO A 59 -11.79 18.92 2.31
C PRO A 59 -12.68 18.42 1.17
N GLU A 60 -13.39 19.34 0.52
CA GLU A 60 -14.16 19.04 -0.68
C GLU A 60 -13.21 18.67 -1.83
N LEU A 61 -13.54 17.60 -2.58
CA LEU A 61 -12.72 17.15 -3.70
C LEU A 61 -12.91 18.07 -4.92
N PRO A 62 -11.81 18.61 -5.48
CA PRO A 62 -11.84 19.31 -6.75
C PRO A 62 -12.39 18.43 -7.88
N PRO A 63 -12.99 19.03 -8.93
CA PRO A 63 -13.54 18.29 -10.09
C PRO A 63 -12.52 17.34 -10.76
N LEU A 64 -11.22 17.66 -10.70
CA LEU A 64 -10.14 16.81 -11.20
C LEU A 64 -10.20 15.39 -10.62
N PHE A 65 -10.48 15.24 -9.32
CA PHE A 65 -10.54 13.92 -8.69
C PHE A 65 -11.69 13.05 -9.21
N ARG A 66 -12.81 13.66 -9.62
CA ARG A 66 -13.90 12.92 -10.28
C ARG A 66 -13.50 12.44 -11.66
N ASP A 67 -12.72 13.23 -12.39
CA ASP A 67 -12.20 12.84 -13.71
C ASP A 67 -11.13 11.75 -13.56
N ILE A 68 -10.22 11.87 -12.58
CA ILE A 68 -9.24 10.82 -12.26
C ILE A 68 -9.96 9.51 -11.93
N GLU A 69 -10.92 9.52 -10.99
CA GLU A 69 -11.68 8.34 -10.57
C GLU A 69 -12.33 7.65 -11.77
N ARG A 70 -13.00 8.42 -12.63
CA ARG A 70 -13.67 7.89 -13.83
C ARG A 70 -12.68 7.29 -14.83
N ARG A 71 -11.60 8.00 -15.15
CA ARG A 71 -10.58 7.52 -16.12
C ARG A 71 -9.86 6.29 -15.59
N THR A 72 -9.54 6.27 -14.31
CA THR A 72 -8.89 5.11 -13.68
C THR A 72 -9.84 3.91 -13.65
N PHE A 73 -11.15 4.11 -13.42
CA PHE A 73 -12.15 3.05 -13.61
C PHE A 73 -12.15 2.52 -15.04
N GLN A 74 -12.12 3.41 -16.05
CA GLN A 74 -12.10 3.03 -17.46
C GLN A 74 -10.89 2.17 -17.82
N PHE A 75 -9.72 2.37 -17.19
CA PHE A 75 -8.58 1.46 -17.37
C PHE A 75 -9.00 0.01 -17.13
N PHE A 76 -9.60 -0.29 -15.99
CA PHE A 76 -10.03 -1.66 -15.67
C PHE A 76 -11.18 -2.13 -16.56
N TRP A 77 -12.11 -1.24 -16.87
CA TRP A 77 -13.27 -1.59 -17.68
C TRP A 77 -12.93 -1.88 -19.13
N ASP A 78 -12.10 -1.07 -19.76
CA ASP A 78 -11.78 -1.15 -21.19
C ASP A 78 -10.65 -2.15 -21.51
N THR A 79 -9.71 -2.34 -20.57
CA THR A 79 -8.51 -3.13 -20.84
C THR A 79 -8.60 -4.59 -20.41
N THR A 80 -9.47 -4.91 -19.44
CA THR A 80 -9.73 -6.29 -19.03
C THR A 80 -10.38 -7.08 -20.16
N ASN A 81 -9.85 -8.25 -20.44
CA ASN A 81 -10.35 -9.13 -21.51
C ASN A 81 -11.77 -9.61 -21.17
N GLU A 82 -12.71 -9.32 -22.06
CA GLU A 82 -14.14 -9.64 -21.86
C GLU A 82 -14.46 -11.13 -21.87
N VAL A 83 -13.59 -11.94 -22.54
CA VAL A 83 -13.82 -13.39 -22.69
C VAL A 83 -13.38 -14.19 -21.48
N ASN A 84 -12.27 -13.77 -20.83
CA ASN A 84 -11.66 -14.54 -19.73
C ASN A 84 -11.43 -13.73 -18.45
N GLY A 85 -11.67 -12.41 -18.46
CA GLY A 85 -11.51 -11.55 -17.28
C GLY A 85 -10.07 -11.26 -16.88
N LEU A 86 -9.08 -11.62 -17.71
CA LEU A 86 -7.67 -11.31 -17.45
C LEU A 86 -7.42 -9.82 -17.66
N THR A 87 -6.92 -9.17 -16.61
CA THR A 87 -6.56 -7.76 -16.61
C THR A 87 -5.07 -7.61 -16.91
N PRO A 88 -4.65 -6.79 -17.88
CA PRO A 88 -3.25 -6.62 -18.19
C PRO A 88 -2.50 -5.99 -17.01
N ASP A 89 -1.22 -6.35 -16.86
CA ASP A 89 -0.32 -5.68 -15.93
C ASP A 89 -0.22 -4.19 -16.26
N ARG A 90 -0.08 -3.87 -17.53
CA ARG A 90 0.08 -2.52 -18.06
C ARG A 90 -0.59 -2.31 -19.40
N TYR A 91 -0.83 -1.06 -19.75
CA TYR A 91 -1.41 -0.64 -21.02
C TYR A 91 -0.75 0.68 -21.48
N PRO A 92 -0.39 0.87 -22.77
CA PRO A 92 -0.80 0.05 -23.93
C PRO A 92 0.05 -1.18 -24.22
N SER A 93 1.19 -1.39 -23.54
CA SER A 93 2.14 -2.46 -23.97
C SER A 93 1.60 -3.89 -23.78
N ARG A 94 0.73 -4.17 -22.83
CA ARG A 94 0.02 -5.47 -22.60
C ARG A 94 0.91 -6.73 -22.72
N PRO A 95 2.05 -6.83 -22.04
CA PRO A 95 2.90 -8.00 -22.19
C PRO A 95 2.29 -9.27 -21.60
N PHE A 96 1.54 -9.15 -20.49
CA PHE A 96 0.93 -10.23 -19.70
C PHE A 96 -0.21 -9.68 -18.82
N ALA A 97 -1.01 -10.58 -18.25
CA ALA A 97 -1.96 -10.25 -17.20
C ALA A 97 -1.25 -10.26 -15.84
N SER A 98 -1.69 -9.38 -14.92
CA SER A 98 -1.31 -9.40 -13.50
C SER A 98 -2.49 -9.83 -12.65
N ILE A 99 -2.29 -10.82 -11.77
CA ILE A 99 -3.35 -11.26 -10.86
C ILE A 99 -3.70 -10.19 -9.82
N ALA A 100 -2.74 -9.34 -9.42
CA ALA A 100 -3.02 -8.17 -8.58
C ALA A 100 -3.95 -7.18 -9.30
N SER A 101 -3.68 -6.86 -10.57
CA SER A 101 -4.56 -6.01 -11.39
C SER A 101 -5.97 -6.59 -11.51
N MET A 102 -6.12 -7.93 -11.56
CA MET A 102 -7.43 -8.59 -11.55
C MET A 102 -8.19 -8.37 -10.23
N GLY A 103 -7.49 -8.38 -9.10
CA GLY A 103 -8.07 -8.06 -7.79
C GLY A 103 -8.61 -6.62 -7.74
N TYR A 104 -7.86 -5.69 -8.30
CA TYR A 104 -8.31 -4.30 -8.44
C TYR A 104 -9.45 -4.14 -9.46
N ALA A 105 -9.45 -4.89 -10.56
CA ALA A 105 -10.56 -4.89 -11.51
C ALA A 105 -11.88 -5.36 -10.87
N LEU A 106 -11.83 -6.44 -10.07
CA LEU A 106 -12.99 -6.92 -9.30
C LEU A 106 -13.48 -5.88 -8.28
N THR A 107 -12.61 -5.02 -7.79
CA THR A 107 -12.96 -3.89 -6.92
C THR A 107 -13.50 -2.71 -7.71
N ALA A 108 -12.97 -2.46 -8.90
CA ALA A 108 -13.38 -1.36 -9.77
C ALA A 108 -14.82 -1.51 -10.28
N TYR A 109 -15.28 -2.71 -10.61
CA TYR A 109 -16.63 -2.92 -11.16
C TYR A 109 -17.75 -2.42 -10.24
N PRO A 110 -17.77 -2.75 -8.93
CA PRO A 110 -18.71 -2.15 -8.00
C PRO A 110 -18.58 -0.62 -7.86
N ILE A 111 -17.36 -0.07 -7.88
CA ILE A 111 -17.16 1.39 -7.88
C ILE A 111 -17.84 2.02 -9.10
N GLY A 112 -17.74 1.36 -10.26
CA GLY A 112 -18.43 1.80 -11.48
C GLY A 112 -19.95 1.76 -11.38
N ILE A 113 -20.52 0.77 -10.67
CA ILE A 113 -21.97 0.70 -10.40
C ILE A 113 -22.41 1.87 -9.53
N GLU A 114 -21.71 2.10 -8.42
CA GLU A 114 -22.04 3.16 -7.46
C GLU A 114 -21.94 4.57 -8.05
N ASN A 115 -21.11 4.74 -9.07
CA ASN A 115 -20.99 5.99 -9.80
C ASN A 115 -21.92 6.06 -11.04
N GLY A 116 -22.69 5.02 -11.35
CA GLY A 116 -23.59 4.99 -12.51
C GLY A 116 -22.86 4.91 -13.87
N TRP A 117 -21.60 4.51 -13.89
CA TRP A 117 -20.83 4.39 -15.15
C TRP A 117 -21.14 3.09 -15.89
N VAL A 118 -21.50 2.05 -15.15
CA VAL A 118 -21.93 0.76 -15.67
C VAL A 118 -23.15 0.26 -14.90
N SER A 119 -23.96 -0.58 -15.53
CA SER A 119 -25.08 -1.22 -14.84
C SER A 119 -24.59 -2.37 -13.97
N ARG A 120 -25.34 -2.69 -12.90
CA ARG A 120 -25.05 -3.84 -12.04
C ARG A 120 -25.02 -5.15 -12.84
N THR A 121 -25.91 -5.30 -13.84
CA THR A 121 -25.93 -6.48 -14.71
C THR A 121 -24.61 -6.64 -15.48
N GLN A 122 -24.12 -5.59 -16.11
CA GLN A 122 -22.84 -5.61 -16.84
C GLN A 122 -21.67 -5.96 -15.92
N ALA A 123 -21.64 -5.39 -14.72
CA ALA A 123 -20.59 -5.67 -13.74
C ALA A 123 -20.68 -7.10 -13.18
N VAL A 124 -21.88 -7.65 -12.95
CA VAL A 124 -22.12 -9.05 -12.61
C VAL A 124 -21.60 -9.97 -13.72
N ASP A 125 -21.84 -9.64 -15.00
CA ASP A 125 -21.33 -10.41 -16.15
C ASP A 125 -19.80 -10.49 -16.13
N ARG A 126 -19.14 -9.34 -16.01
CA ARG A 126 -17.67 -9.24 -15.95
C ARG A 126 -17.09 -9.99 -14.74
N THR A 127 -17.69 -9.81 -13.56
CA THR A 127 -17.28 -10.48 -12.33
C THR A 127 -17.38 -12.00 -12.48
N LEU A 128 -18.50 -12.51 -12.99
CA LEU A 128 -18.68 -13.96 -13.21
C LEU A 128 -17.68 -14.51 -14.24
N THR A 129 -17.43 -13.80 -15.32
CA THR A 129 -16.42 -14.20 -16.31
C THR A 129 -15.06 -14.38 -15.65
N THR A 130 -14.60 -13.40 -14.88
CA THR A 130 -13.32 -13.46 -14.16
C THR A 130 -13.28 -14.60 -13.14
N LEU A 131 -14.30 -14.72 -12.28
CA LEU A 131 -14.32 -15.73 -11.22
C LEU A 131 -14.42 -17.16 -11.76
N LYS A 132 -15.21 -17.38 -12.81
CA LYS A 132 -15.31 -18.70 -13.49
C LYS A 132 -13.98 -19.08 -14.11
N PHE A 133 -13.34 -18.17 -14.82
CA PHE A 133 -12.03 -18.42 -15.41
C PHE A 133 -10.99 -18.79 -14.35
N LEU A 134 -10.89 -18.05 -13.26
CA LEU A 134 -9.98 -18.33 -12.15
C LEU A 134 -10.28 -19.69 -11.47
N ARG A 135 -11.55 -20.06 -11.33
CA ARG A 135 -11.97 -21.34 -10.77
C ARG A 135 -11.50 -22.50 -11.64
N ASP A 136 -11.68 -22.38 -12.94
CA ASP A 136 -11.48 -23.45 -13.92
C ASP A 136 -10.03 -23.50 -14.44
N LEU A 137 -9.20 -22.51 -14.10
CA LEU A 137 -7.81 -22.41 -14.51
C LEU A 137 -6.99 -23.60 -13.97
N PRO A 138 -6.28 -24.35 -14.87
CA PRO A 138 -5.52 -25.53 -14.45
C PRO A 138 -4.47 -25.20 -13.39
N GLN A 139 -4.47 -25.98 -12.31
CA GLN A 139 -3.49 -25.88 -11.23
C GLN A 139 -2.64 -27.17 -11.14
N GLY A 140 -1.40 -27.02 -10.68
CA GLY A 140 -0.50 -28.16 -10.49
C GLY A 140 0.96 -27.77 -10.43
N PRO A 141 1.85 -28.71 -10.03
CA PRO A 141 3.28 -28.45 -9.88
C PRO A 141 4.06 -28.43 -11.21
N GLN A 142 3.39 -28.63 -12.35
CA GLN A 142 4.03 -28.66 -13.66
C GLN A 142 4.53 -27.27 -14.06
N LYS A 143 5.67 -27.21 -14.75
CA LYS A 143 6.30 -25.97 -15.20
C LYS A 143 5.48 -25.19 -16.21
N GLU A 144 4.70 -25.90 -17.01
CA GLU A 144 3.94 -25.36 -18.15
C GLU A 144 2.46 -25.75 -18.06
N GLY A 145 1.62 -24.95 -18.73
CA GLY A 145 0.20 -25.22 -18.87
C GLY A 145 -0.60 -25.06 -17.58
N ARG A 146 -0.08 -24.35 -16.58
CA ARG A 146 -0.72 -24.08 -15.29
C ARG A 146 -0.77 -22.59 -15.02
N GLY A 147 -1.89 -22.13 -14.44
CA GLY A 147 -2.04 -20.77 -13.96
C GLY A 147 -1.81 -20.62 -12.46
N GLY A 148 -1.68 -21.74 -11.76
CA GLY A 148 -1.45 -21.74 -10.31
C GLY A 148 -1.15 -23.12 -9.74
N TYR A 149 -0.95 -23.19 -8.42
CA TYR A 149 -0.75 -24.41 -7.65
C TYR A 149 -1.19 -24.22 -6.20
N LYS A 150 -1.81 -25.23 -5.60
CA LYS A 150 -2.26 -25.18 -4.19
C LYS A 150 -3.21 -24.02 -3.88
N GLY A 151 -3.98 -23.55 -4.85
CA GLY A 151 -4.86 -22.40 -4.71
C GLY A 151 -4.21 -21.04 -4.97
N PHE A 152 -2.88 -20.95 -4.90
CA PHE A 152 -2.15 -19.76 -5.33
C PHE A 152 -2.09 -19.67 -6.85
N TYR A 153 -1.83 -18.46 -7.34
CA TYR A 153 -1.66 -18.17 -8.76
C TYR A 153 -0.26 -17.62 -9.05
N TYR A 154 0.21 -17.82 -10.28
CA TYR A 154 1.42 -17.16 -10.75
C TYR A 154 1.18 -15.66 -10.89
N HIS A 155 2.17 -14.85 -10.50
CA HIS A 155 2.14 -13.40 -10.51
C HIS A 155 1.65 -12.84 -11.86
N PHE A 156 2.25 -13.33 -12.96
CA PHE A 156 1.90 -12.95 -14.32
C PHE A 156 1.42 -14.13 -15.15
N LEU A 157 0.34 -13.91 -15.92
CA LEU A 157 -0.32 -14.91 -16.74
C LEU A 157 -0.33 -14.48 -18.21
N GLN A 158 -0.29 -15.47 -19.09
CA GLN A 158 -0.55 -15.27 -20.53
C GLN A 158 -1.96 -14.74 -20.73
N MET A 159 -2.13 -13.64 -21.48
CA MET A 159 -3.41 -12.94 -21.69
C MET A 159 -4.50 -13.76 -22.37
N ASP A 160 -4.13 -14.81 -23.10
CA ASP A 160 -5.06 -15.69 -23.82
C ASP A 160 -5.46 -16.92 -23.01
N LYS A 161 -4.51 -17.61 -22.38
CA LYS A 161 -4.71 -18.91 -21.72
C LYS A 161 -4.73 -18.86 -20.21
N GLY A 162 -4.22 -17.79 -19.60
CA GLY A 162 -4.07 -17.69 -18.15
C GLY A 162 -3.00 -18.61 -17.58
N HIS A 163 -2.15 -19.23 -18.40
CA HIS A 163 -1.03 -20.01 -17.90
C HIS A 163 0.09 -19.10 -17.43
N ARG A 164 0.99 -19.62 -16.58
CA ARG A 164 2.23 -18.94 -16.18
C ARG A 164 2.90 -18.30 -17.39
N TYR A 165 3.23 -17.02 -17.28
CA TYR A 165 3.72 -16.27 -18.44
C TYR A 165 5.11 -16.76 -18.91
N ASP A 166 6.05 -16.91 -17.98
CA ASP A 166 7.42 -17.34 -18.28
C ASP A 166 8.06 -18.00 -17.02
N SER A 167 9.20 -18.65 -17.21
CA SER A 167 9.95 -19.37 -16.17
C SER A 167 10.46 -18.49 -15.01
N TRP A 168 10.62 -17.19 -15.22
CA TRP A 168 10.99 -16.23 -14.17
C TRP A 168 9.83 -15.78 -13.30
N VAL A 169 8.59 -16.14 -13.65
CA VAL A 169 7.39 -15.76 -12.87
C VAL A 169 7.17 -16.75 -11.75
N GLU A 170 7.14 -16.26 -10.54
CA GLU A 170 6.84 -17.03 -9.33
C GLU A 170 5.34 -17.27 -9.13
N LEU A 171 5.02 -18.31 -8.39
CA LEU A 171 3.74 -18.46 -7.71
C LEU A 171 3.76 -17.49 -6.52
N SER A 172 2.99 -16.41 -6.58
CA SER A 172 3.11 -15.30 -5.63
C SER A 172 2.10 -15.41 -4.48
N SER A 173 2.58 -15.24 -3.26
CA SER A 173 1.69 -15.17 -2.08
C SER A 173 1.00 -13.81 -1.96
N VAL A 174 1.71 -12.70 -2.18
CA VAL A 174 1.15 -11.35 -2.01
C VAL A 174 0.21 -10.97 -3.16
N ASP A 175 0.56 -11.29 -4.41
CA ASP A 175 -0.32 -11.00 -5.54
C ASP A 175 -1.58 -11.88 -5.52
N THR A 176 -1.46 -13.14 -5.03
CA THR A 176 -2.64 -13.96 -4.74
C THR A 176 -3.49 -13.33 -3.63
N ALA A 177 -2.89 -12.73 -2.60
CA ALA A 177 -3.65 -12.02 -1.56
C ALA A 177 -4.36 -10.79 -2.13
N LEU A 178 -3.71 -9.97 -2.96
CA LEU A 178 -4.33 -8.84 -3.67
C LEU A 178 -5.52 -9.29 -4.53
N LEU A 179 -5.35 -10.39 -5.29
CA LEU A 179 -6.46 -10.99 -6.04
C LEU A 179 -7.61 -11.37 -5.12
N LEU A 180 -7.32 -12.07 -4.02
CA LEU A 180 -8.34 -12.55 -3.08
C LEU A 180 -9.05 -11.41 -2.34
N MET A 181 -8.39 -10.29 -2.08
CA MET A 181 -9.05 -9.10 -1.52
C MET A 181 -10.13 -8.58 -2.47
N GLY A 182 -9.85 -8.52 -3.79
CA GLY A 182 -10.86 -8.18 -4.79
C GLY A 182 -11.97 -9.25 -4.92
N VAL A 183 -11.63 -10.53 -4.82
CA VAL A 183 -12.60 -11.64 -4.81
C VAL A 183 -13.55 -11.56 -3.61
N LEU A 184 -13.02 -11.31 -2.41
CA LEU A 184 -13.81 -11.17 -1.19
C LEU A 184 -14.59 -9.85 -1.15
N PHE A 185 -14.08 -8.81 -1.79
CA PHE A 185 -14.83 -7.57 -1.99
C PHE A 185 -16.05 -7.82 -2.88
N ALA A 186 -15.89 -8.50 -4.01
CA ALA A 186 -17.00 -8.90 -4.87
C ALA A 186 -17.99 -9.81 -4.13
N GLN A 187 -17.51 -10.78 -3.34
CA GLN A 187 -18.36 -11.63 -2.49
C GLN A 187 -19.26 -10.80 -1.56
N SER A 188 -18.69 -9.75 -0.95
CA SER A 188 -19.40 -8.93 0.04
C SER A 188 -20.34 -7.90 -0.58
N TYR A 189 -20.02 -7.41 -1.78
CA TYR A 189 -20.81 -6.39 -2.47
C TYR A 189 -22.03 -6.99 -3.20
N TYR A 190 -21.86 -8.12 -3.89
CA TYR A 190 -22.96 -8.77 -4.62
C TYR A 190 -23.80 -9.60 -3.66
N ASP A 191 -24.66 -8.94 -2.88
CA ASP A 191 -25.40 -9.48 -1.75
C ASP A 191 -26.87 -9.77 -2.02
N ARG A 192 -27.38 -9.47 -3.24
CA ARG A 192 -28.78 -9.71 -3.61
C ARG A 192 -29.10 -11.21 -3.69
N ASP A 193 -30.35 -11.55 -3.38
CA ASP A 193 -30.86 -12.92 -3.51
C ASP A 193 -31.26 -13.24 -4.97
N GLU A 194 -30.31 -13.04 -5.88
CA GLU A 194 -30.40 -13.37 -7.30
C GLU A 194 -29.44 -14.51 -7.63
N ALA A 195 -29.84 -15.39 -8.55
CA ALA A 195 -29.06 -16.60 -8.87
C ALA A 195 -27.60 -16.32 -9.25
N ARG A 196 -27.39 -15.25 -10.01
CA ARG A 196 -26.05 -14.87 -10.50
C ARG A 196 -25.17 -14.28 -9.39
N GLU A 197 -25.73 -13.50 -8.49
CA GLU A 197 -24.99 -12.98 -7.35
C GLU A 197 -24.72 -14.06 -6.30
N ARG A 198 -25.64 -15.02 -6.11
CA ARG A 198 -25.36 -16.24 -5.32
C ARG A 198 -24.21 -17.05 -5.93
N GLU A 199 -24.14 -17.15 -7.26
CA GLU A 199 -23.04 -17.82 -7.96
C GLU A 199 -21.72 -17.10 -7.73
N ILE A 200 -21.67 -15.74 -7.79
CA ILE A 200 -20.48 -14.94 -7.44
C ILE A 200 -20.00 -15.30 -6.04
N ARG A 201 -20.89 -15.24 -5.04
CA ARG A 201 -20.54 -15.55 -3.65
C ARG A 201 -20.00 -16.96 -3.47
N ALA A 202 -20.62 -17.93 -4.11
CA ALA A 202 -20.21 -19.34 -4.02
C ALA A 202 -18.83 -19.58 -4.66
N ILE A 203 -18.56 -18.99 -5.84
CA ILE A 203 -17.25 -19.13 -6.49
C ILE A 203 -16.17 -18.39 -5.70
N ALA A 204 -16.45 -17.20 -5.24
CA ALA A 204 -15.52 -16.41 -4.42
C ALA A 204 -15.13 -17.14 -3.13
N ASP A 205 -16.08 -17.73 -2.44
CA ASP A 205 -15.87 -18.56 -1.26
C ASP A 205 -14.99 -19.78 -1.57
N ALA A 206 -15.27 -20.48 -2.67
CA ALA A 206 -14.49 -21.63 -3.11
C ALA A 206 -13.05 -21.27 -3.50
N LEU A 207 -12.85 -20.13 -4.17
CA LEU A 207 -11.53 -19.62 -4.53
C LEU A 207 -10.69 -19.30 -3.30
N TYR A 208 -11.27 -18.65 -2.31
CA TYR A 208 -10.58 -18.32 -1.06
C TYR A 208 -10.24 -19.59 -0.25
N LYS A 209 -11.19 -20.49 -0.07
CA LYS A 209 -11.02 -21.74 0.69
C LYS A 209 -10.02 -22.71 0.09
N ARG A 210 -9.79 -22.64 -1.22
CA ARG A 210 -8.87 -23.53 -1.93
C ARG A 210 -7.39 -23.24 -1.66
N VAL A 211 -7.04 -22.05 -1.15
CA VAL A 211 -5.64 -21.66 -0.94
C VAL A 211 -5.04 -22.38 0.26
N ASP A 212 -4.00 -23.17 -0.01
CA ASP A 212 -3.22 -23.87 1.02
C ASP A 212 -2.09 -22.96 1.54
N TRP A 213 -2.43 -22.07 2.48
CA TRP A 213 -1.46 -21.13 3.06
C TRP A 213 -0.29 -21.85 3.75
N THR A 214 -0.52 -23.07 4.26
CA THR A 214 0.53 -23.86 4.94
C THR A 214 1.58 -24.37 3.97
N PHE A 215 1.27 -24.47 2.68
CA PHE A 215 2.20 -24.85 1.62
C PHE A 215 3.41 -23.89 1.53
N LEU A 216 3.22 -22.61 1.81
CA LEU A 216 4.27 -21.59 1.77
C LEU A 216 4.94 -21.34 3.13
N GLN A 217 4.60 -22.12 4.18
CA GLN A 217 5.24 -22.06 5.49
C GLN A 217 6.44 -23.01 5.60
N GLN A 218 7.51 -22.75 4.86
CA GLN A 218 8.76 -23.53 4.98
C GLN A 218 9.49 -23.22 6.29
N ASN A 219 9.54 -21.95 6.68
CA ASN A 219 10.12 -21.47 7.93
C ASN A 219 9.00 -21.03 8.88
N LYS A 220 8.24 -22.00 9.42
CA LYS A 220 7.13 -21.70 10.33
C LYS A 220 7.53 -20.75 11.44
N PRO A 221 6.67 -19.80 11.82
CA PRO A 221 5.29 -19.61 11.33
C PRO A 221 5.16 -18.65 10.15
N LEU A 222 6.26 -18.13 9.58
CA LEU A 222 6.23 -17.15 8.50
C LEU A 222 5.79 -17.76 7.15
N ILE A 223 5.29 -16.91 6.27
CA ILE A 223 4.86 -17.26 4.91
C ILE A 223 5.92 -16.75 3.93
N SER A 224 6.39 -17.64 3.05
CA SER A 224 7.32 -17.29 1.97
C SER A 224 6.67 -16.36 0.94
N MET A 225 7.51 -15.56 0.28
CA MET A 225 7.10 -14.68 -0.82
C MET A 225 6.52 -15.46 -2.01
N GLY A 226 6.90 -16.75 -2.19
CA GLY A 226 6.34 -17.54 -3.27
C GLY A 226 7.05 -18.86 -3.50
N TRP A 227 6.79 -19.43 -4.68
CA TRP A 227 7.30 -20.74 -5.08
C TRP A 227 7.54 -20.81 -6.59
N PHE A 228 8.54 -21.59 -6.98
CA PHE A 228 8.84 -21.93 -8.37
C PHE A 228 8.79 -23.44 -8.59
N PRO A 229 8.24 -23.93 -9.71
CA PRO A 229 8.26 -25.36 -10.02
C PRO A 229 9.68 -25.89 -10.32
N GLU A 230 10.63 -24.98 -10.62
CA GLU A 230 12.02 -25.30 -10.91
C GLU A 230 12.88 -25.45 -9.65
N SER A 231 12.63 -24.64 -8.61
CA SER A 231 13.52 -24.50 -7.45
C SER A 231 12.82 -24.64 -6.10
N GLY A 232 11.49 -24.77 -6.08
CA GLY A 232 10.71 -24.83 -4.84
C GLY A 232 10.43 -23.47 -4.23
N THR A 233 10.23 -23.44 -2.92
CA THR A 233 9.85 -22.24 -2.17
C THR A 233 10.96 -21.20 -2.19
N ILE A 234 10.59 -19.95 -2.40
CA ILE A 234 11.51 -18.80 -2.34
C ILE A 234 12.06 -18.69 -0.91
N PRO A 235 13.38 -18.61 -0.71
CA PRO A 235 14.00 -18.61 0.63
C PRO A 235 13.91 -17.25 1.34
N HIS A 236 12.84 -16.50 1.06
CA HIS A 236 12.52 -15.21 1.67
C HIS A 236 11.09 -15.22 2.15
N ASP A 237 10.92 -14.93 3.44
CA ASP A 237 9.62 -14.88 4.08
C ASP A 237 9.18 -13.42 4.26
N TRP A 238 7.87 -13.20 4.23
CA TRP A 238 7.27 -11.94 4.63
C TRP A 238 7.50 -11.72 6.13
N LYS A 239 8.20 -10.66 6.48
CA LYS A 239 8.46 -10.26 7.87
C LYS A 239 8.65 -8.76 7.97
N GLY A 240 8.28 -8.19 9.10
CA GLY A 240 8.32 -6.75 9.32
C GLY A 240 7.21 -6.02 8.55
N TYR A 241 7.09 -4.73 8.78
CA TYR A 241 6.05 -3.91 8.18
C TYR A 241 6.24 -3.75 6.67
N ASN A 242 5.25 -4.15 5.90
CA ASN A 242 5.17 -4.04 4.45
C ASN A 242 3.73 -4.34 3.97
N GLU A 243 3.53 -4.47 2.65
CA GLU A 243 2.24 -4.75 2.02
C GLU A 243 1.62 -6.10 2.39
N ALA A 244 2.39 -7.04 2.92
CA ALA A 244 1.92 -8.40 3.23
C ALA A 244 1.06 -8.51 4.51
N MET A 245 0.66 -7.41 5.15
CA MET A 245 -0.34 -7.44 6.23
C MET A 245 -1.58 -8.23 5.81
N MET A 246 -2.09 -8.01 4.60
CA MET A 246 -3.26 -8.72 4.07
C MET A 246 -2.99 -10.21 3.85
N VAL A 247 -1.75 -10.63 3.55
CA VAL A 247 -1.39 -12.05 3.43
C VAL A 247 -1.66 -12.78 4.75
N TYR A 248 -1.20 -12.22 5.86
CA TYR A 248 -1.38 -12.82 7.18
C TYR A 248 -2.83 -12.77 7.64
N VAL A 249 -3.55 -11.66 7.42
CA VAL A 249 -4.97 -11.55 7.73
C VAL A 249 -5.77 -12.65 7.01
N LEU A 250 -5.54 -12.83 5.70
CA LEU A 250 -6.21 -13.86 4.91
C LEU A 250 -5.78 -15.27 5.32
N ALA A 251 -4.49 -15.49 5.55
CA ALA A 251 -3.99 -16.81 5.89
C ALA A 251 -4.49 -17.31 7.25
N MET A 252 -4.54 -16.44 8.26
CA MET A 252 -5.10 -16.78 9.58
C MET A 252 -6.60 -17.00 9.55
N ALA A 253 -7.34 -16.28 8.68
CA ALA A 253 -8.79 -16.43 8.55
C ALA A 253 -9.21 -17.65 7.72
N SER A 254 -8.28 -18.35 7.05
CA SER A 254 -8.60 -19.49 6.20
C SER A 254 -9.33 -20.58 7.00
N PRO A 255 -10.53 -21.03 6.55
CA PRO A 255 -11.25 -22.10 7.25
C PRO A 255 -10.74 -23.50 6.91
N THR A 256 -9.86 -23.63 5.92
CA THR A 256 -9.38 -24.92 5.39
C THR A 256 -7.91 -25.18 5.69
N HIS A 257 -7.05 -24.18 5.49
CA HIS A 257 -5.61 -24.29 5.66
C HIS A 257 -5.05 -23.04 6.39
N PRO A 258 -5.50 -22.77 7.63
CA PRO A 258 -5.08 -21.60 8.36
C PRO A 258 -3.62 -21.68 8.80
N VAL A 259 -2.97 -20.51 8.89
CA VAL A 259 -1.77 -20.37 9.70
C VAL A 259 -2.16 -19.97 11.13
N GLY A 260 -1.30 -20.29 12.11
CA GLY A 260 -1.57 -19.93 13.50
C GLY A 260 -1.36 -18.42 13.77
N PRO A 261 -1.95 -17.89 14.85
CA PRO A 261 -1.81 -16.48 15.22
C PRO A 261 -0.37 -16.08 15.57
N GLU A 262 0.48 -17.03 15.95
CA GLU A 262 1.91 -16.84 16.17
C GLU A 262 2.64 -16.31 14.92
N ALA A 263 2.06 -16.47 13.75
CA ALA A 263 2.59 -15.91 12.50
C ALA A 263 2.61 -14.37 12.55
N TRP A 264 1.56 -13.75 13.10
CA TRP A 264 1.52 -12.30 13.28
C TRP A 264 2.52 -11.81 14.31
N GLU A 265 2.67 -12.53 15.43
CA GLU A 265 3.64 -12.20 16.48
C GLU A 265 5.08 -12.23 15.94
N VAL A 266 5.42 -13.23 15.12
CA VAL A 266 6.76 -13.33 14.53
C VAL A 266 6.96 -12.29 13.44
N TRP A 267 5.92 -11.98 12.64
CA TRP A 267 5.99 -10.95 11.62
C TRP A 267 6.24 -9.56 12.21
N THR A 268 5.56 -9.21 13.31
CA THR A 268 5.73 -7.92 14.00
C THR A 268 7.00 -7.82 14.85
N ARG A 269 7.72 -8.92 15.07
CA ARG A 269 8.89 -8.96 15.96
C ARG A 269 9.99 -7.95 15.62
N SER A 270 10.18 -7.65 14.34
CA SER A 270 11.17 -6.67 13.88
C SER A 270 10.67 -5.22 13.87
N TYR A 271 9.44 -4.96 14.28
CA TYR A 271 8.84 -3.62 14.25
C TYR A 271 9.62 -2.60 15.09
N GLY A 272 10.16 -3.03 16.23
CA GLY A 272 11.01 -2.16 17.05
C GLY A 272 12.24 -1.62 16.31
N GLU A 273 12.73 -2.35 15.32
CA GLU A 273 13.82 -1.91 14.46
C GLU A 273 13.38 -0.99 13.32
N LEU A 274 12.10 -1.06 12.95
CA LEU A 274 11.49 -0.28 11.86
C LEU A 274 10.77 0.98 12.37
N TRP A 275 10.56 1.09 13.70
CA TRP A 275 10.01 2.28 14.32
C TRP A 275 11.09 3.34 14.50
N GLY A 276 10.87 4.53 13.98
CA GLY A 276 11.86 5.61 14.09
C GLY A 276 11.35 6.94 13.56
N VAL A 277 12.21 7.96 13.69
CA VAL A 277 11.92 9.32 13.22
C VAL A 277 12.54 9.53 11.86
N PHE A 278 11.73 9.93 10.88
CA PHE A 278 12.17 10.36 9.57
C PHE A 278 11.38 11.60 9.13
N GLN A 279 12.08 12.63 8.68
CA GLN A 279 11.45 13.88 8.22
C GLN A 279 10.46 14.49 9.24
N GLY A 280 10.86 14.47 10.52
CA GLY A 280 10.03 15.01 11.61
C GLY A 280 8.81 14.16 12.00
N GLN A 281 8.60 13.00 11.38
CA GLN A 281 7.53 12.06 11.72
C GLN A 281 8.11 10.84 12.43
N GLU A 282 7.46 10.41 13.52
CA GLU A 282 7.77 9.16 14.20
C GLU A 282 6.76 8.09 13.79
N TYR A 283 7.21 7.03 13.11
CA TYR A 283 6.33 6.01 12.55
C TYR A 283 7.07 4.70 12.25
N LEU A 284 6.31 3.66 11.95
CA LEU A 284 6.78 2.36 11.49
C LEU A 284 7.08 2.48 9.99
N THR A 285 8.36 2.48 9.63
CA THR A 285 8.83 2.79 8.27
C THR A 285 8.74 1.61 7.31
N PHE A 286 8.42 1.91 6.07
CA PHE A 286 8.67 1.14 4.87
C PHE A 286 8.93 2.14 3.74
N ALA A 287 10.09 2.08 3.10
CA ALA A 287 10.53 3.18 2.23
C ALA A 287 9.66 3.39 0.98
N PRO A 288 9.30 2.35 0.18
CA PRO A 288 8.36 2.48 -0.93
C PRO A 288 6.93 2.69 -0.41
N HIS A 289 6.25 3.74 -0.90
CA HIS A 289 4.98 4.17 -0.29
C HIS A 289 3.82 3.16 -0.42
N PHE A 290 3.84 2.28 -1.41
CA PHE A 290 2.82 1.25 -1.59
C PHE A 290 2.64 0.35 -0.36
N GLY A 291 3.69 0.10 0.43
CA GLY A 291 3.59 -0.67 1.66
C GLY A 291 2.70 -0.03 2.73
N HIS A 292 2.51 1.29 2.66
CA HIS A 292 1.58 2.05 3.50
C HIS A 292 0.17 2.15 2.90
N GLN A 293 -0.07 1.63 1.68
CA GLN A 293 -1.31 1.83 0.93
C GLN A 293 -2.08 0.53 0.68
N TYR A 294 -1.42 -0.54 0.18
CA TYR A 294 -2.12 -1.68 -0.41
C TYR A 294 -3.08 -2.38 0.54
N SER A 295 -2.68 -2.68 1.78
CA SER A 295 -3.60 -3.29 2.75
C SER A 295 -4.76 -2.35 3.12
N HIS A 296 -4.52 -1.03 3.13
CA HIS A 296 -5.53 -0.02 3.43
C HIS A 296 -6.60 0.16 2.34
N VAL A 297 -6.37 -0.33 1.14
CA VAL A 297 -7.38 -0.28 0.08
C VAL A 297 -8.66 -0.97 0.53
N TRP A 298 -8.54 -2.14 1.17
CA TRP A 298 -9.68 -2.98 1.56
C TRP A 298 -9.92 -3.04 3.06
N ILE A 299 -8.90 -2.76 3.89
CA ILE A 299 -9.02 -2.83 5.35
C ILE A 299 -9.01 -1.41 5.92
N ASP A 300 -10.08 -1.05 6.61
CA ASP A 300 -10.15 0.19 7.37
C ASP A 300 -9.44 0.02 8.71
N PHE A 301 -8.21 0.50 8.79
CA PHE A 301 -7.43 0.41 10.03
C PHE A 301 -7.72 1.53 11.04
N ARG A 302 -8.66 2.43 10.75
CA ARG A 302 -9.00 3.52 11.67
C ARG A 302 -9.65 2.97 12.95
N GLY A 303 -9.06 3.32 14.08
CA GLY A 303 -9.56 2.96 15.40
C GLY A 303 -9.42 1.49 15.77
N ILE A 304 -8.81 0.65 14.94
CA ILE A 304 -8.47 -0.74 15.28
C ILE A 304 -6.96 -0.88 15.44
N GLN A 305 -6.54 -1.60 16.47
CA GLN A 305 -5.13 -1.70 16.83
C GLN A 305 -4.78 -3.15 17.20
N ASP A 306 -3.64 -3.64 16.70
CA ASP A 306 -2.99 -4.83 17.23
C ASP A 306 -2.19 -4.50 18.51
N ALA A 307 -1.53 -5.49 19.10
CA ALA A 307 -0.78 -5.30 20.34
C ALA A 307 0.31 -4.22 20.21
N TYR A 308 1.05 -4.21 19.08
CA TYR A 308 2.14 -3.26 18.88
C TYR A 308 1.63 -1.82 18.73
N MET A 309 0.58 -1.61 17.95
CA MET A 309 0.02 -0.27 17.74
C MET A 309 -0.68 0.27 18.99
N ARG A 310 -1.29 -0.60 19.83
CA ARG A 310 -1.78 -0.17 21.16
C ARG A 310 -0.66 0.36 22.04
N GLU A 311 0.49 -0.33 22.07
CA GLU A 311 1.68 0.14 22.83
C GLU A 311 2.17 1.50 22.33
N ARG A 312 2.06 1.75 21.02
CA ARG A 312 2.47 3.03 20.40
C ARG A 312 1.40 4.13 20.48
N GLY A 313 0.18 3.81 20.87
CA GLY A 313 -0.92 4.78 21.00
C GLY A 313 -1.44 5.32 19.68
N ILE A 314 -1.17 4.65 18.55
CA ILE A 314 -1.68 5.00 17.21
C ILE A 314 -2.24 3.75 16.54
N ASP A 315 -2.97 3.93 15.43
CA ASP A 315 -3.36 2.86 14.53
C ASP A 315 -2.51 2.88 13.23
N TYR A 316 -2.69 1.87 12.37
CA TYR A 316 -1.96 1.83 11.10
C TYR A 316 -2.38 2.93 10.12
N PHE A 317 -3.57 3.50 10.27
CA PHE A 317 -3.99 4.63 9.45
C PHE A 317 -3.19 5.89 9.79
N GLU A 318 -3.03 6.21 11.06
CA GLU A 318 -2.17 7.30 11.50
C GLU A 318 -0.70 7.04 11.14
N ASN A 319 -0.23 5.78 11.20
CA ASN A 319 1.09 5.41 10.72
C ASN A 319 1.30 5.77 9.25
N SER A 320 0.34 5.41 8.38
CA SER A 320 0.39 5.71 6.94
C SER A 320 0.23 7.21 6.67
N ARG A 321 -0.55 7.92 7.49
CA ARG A 321 -0.62 9.38 7.46
C ARG A 321 0.74 10.02 7.72
N ARG A 322 1.44 9.61 8.76
CA ARG A 322 2.80 10.10 9.08
C ARG A 322 3.80 9.78 7.98
N ALA A 323 3.75 8.59 7.41
CA ALA A 323 4.58 8.21 6.26
C ALA A 323 4.34 9.12 5.05
N THR A 324 3.08 9.50 4.79
CA THR A 324 2.71 10.42 3.71
C THR A 324 3.31 11.82 3.91
N TYR A 325 3.24 12.35 5.14
CA TYR A 325 3.90 13.61 5.48
C TYR A 325 5.43 13.53 5.37
N ALA A 326 6.02 12.41 5.80
CA ALA A 326 7.46 12.20 5.70
C ALA A 326 7.94 12.19 4.25
N GLN A 327 7.21 11.57 3.32
CA GLN A 327 7.54 11.59 1.90
C GLN A 327 7.48 13.00 1.29
N ARG A 328 6.41 13.76 1.61
CA ARG A 328 6.32 15.16 1.18
C ARG A 328 7.48 16.00 1.72
N ALA A 329 7.79 15.86 3.00
CA ALA A 329 8.88 16.60 3.64
C ALA A 329 10.24 16.26 3.01
N TYR A 330 10.50 14.97 2.72
CA TYR A 330 11.70 14.53 2.01
C TYR A 330 11.83 15.19 0.63
N ALA A 331 10.75 15.23 -0.15
CA ALA A 331 10.76 15.87 -1.46
C ALA A 331 10.92 17.42 -1.34
N THR A 332 10.39 18.02 -0.28
CA THR A 332 10.54 19.44 0.00
C THR A 332 11.98 19.79 0.38
N GLU A 333 12.63 18.99 1.24
CA GLU A 333 14.05 19.12 1.57
C GLU A 333 14.94 18.86 0.35
N ASN A 334 14.57 17.88 -0.48
CA ASN A 334 15.23 17.50 -1.72
C ASN A 334 16.75 17.30 -1.57
N PRO A 335 17.21 16.40 -0.73
CA PRO A 335 18.63 16.25 -0.41
C PRO A 335 19.48 15.85 -1.62
N MET A 336 18.86 15.19 -2.61
CA MET A 336 19.51 14.77 -3.87
C MET A 336 19.47 15.87 -4.94
N LYS A 337 18.76 16.99 -4.69
CA LYS A 337 18.60 18.12 -5.60
C LYS A 337 17.97 17.77 -6.95
N TRP A 338 17.00 16.82 -6.94
CA TRP A 338 16.25 16.47 -8.14
C TRP A 338 15.42 17.65 -8.64
N LYS A 339 15.28 17.77 -9.96
CA LYS A 339 14.41 18.80 -10.56
C LYS A 339 12.96 18.57 -10.14
N GLU A 340 12.26 19.66 -9.87
CA GLU A 340 10.82 19.72 -9.59
C GLU A 340 10.38 19.09 -8.25
N TYR A 341 11.23 18.35 -7.55
CA TYR A 341 10.91 17.91 -6.19
C TYR A 341 10.55 19.09 -5.31
N GLY A 342 9.48 18.97 -4.53
CA GLY A 342 9.04 20.04 -3.65
C GLY A 342 7.72 19.70 -2.95
N GLU A 343 7.17 20.69 -2.31
CA GLU A 343 5.99 20.60 -1.48
C GLU A 343 4.77 19.94 -2.17
N ASN A 344 4.58 20.20 -3.46
CA ASN A 344 3.45 19.73 -4.24
C ASN A 344 3.84 18.84 -5.44
N VAL A 345 5.10 18.38 -5.51
CA VAL A 345 5.57 17.43 -6.51
C VAL A 345 6.42 16.38 -5.81
N TRP A 346 5.79 15.26 -5.48
CA TRP A 346 6.39 14.18 -4.71
C TRP A 346 5.66 12.85 -4.95
N GLY A 347 6.32 11.75 -4.62
CA GLY A 347 5.76 10.41 -4.65
C GLY A 347 6.79 9.37 -5.01
N LEU A 348 7.30 8.63 -4.00
CA LEU A 348 8.27 7.57 -4.16
C LEU A 348 7.62 6.23 -3.85
N THR A 349 7.51 5.38 -4.87
CA THR A 349 6.99 4.01 -4.75
C THR A 349 7.57 3.13 -5.84
N ALA A 350 7.17 1.86 -5.90
CA ALA A 350 7.48 1.01 -7.05
C ALA A 350 6.83 1.63 -8.30
N SER A 351 7.61 1.78 -9.35
CA SER A 351 7.15 2.40 -10.60
C SER A 351 8.14 2.16 -11.74
N ASP A 352 7.71 2.41 -12.96
CA ASP A 352 8.61 2.46 -14.11
C ASP A 352 9.67 3.56 -13.95
N GLY A 353 10.73 3.43 -14.72
CA GLY A 353 11.75 4.42 -14.85
C GLY A 353 12.43 4.30 -16.21
N PRO A 354 13.30 5.25 -16.56
CA PRO A 354 13.80 5.40 -17.93
C PRO A 354 14.64 4.23 -18.39
N GLN A 355 15.62 3.82 -17.61
CA GLN A 355 16.62 2.82 -17.99
C GLN A 355 17.49 2.44 -16.79
N GLN A 356 18.05 1.23 -16.81
CA GLN A 356 19.10 0.81 -15.89
C GLN A 356 20.43 1.39 -16.35
N THR A 357 20.87 2.51 -15.74
CA THR A 357 22.05 3.23 -16.19
C THR A 357 22.70 4.08 -15.08
N LEU A 358 23.98 4.38 -15.25
CA LEU A 358 24.69 5.37 -14.45
C LEU A 358 24.89 6.62 -15.31
N GLN A 359 24.48 7.78 -14.82
CA GLN A 359 24.60 9.05 -15.52
C GLN A 359 25.18 10.13 -14.62
N GLN A 360 25.82 11.12 -15.20
CA GLN A 360 26.29 12.30 -14.49
C GLN A 360 25.11 13.26 -14.27
N TYR A 361 24.82 13.56 -13.01
CA TYR A 361 23.81 14.53 -12.62
C TYR A 361 24.42 15.53 -11.61
N ARG A 362 24.46 16.81 -11.96
CA ARG A 362 25.04 17.88 -11.14
C ARG A 362 26.46 17.58 -10.63
N GLY A 363 27.30 16.96 -11.48
CA GLY A 363 28.68 16.63 -11.15
C GLY A 363 28.88 15.33 -10.36
N GLU A 364 27.81 14.61 -10.04
CA GLU A 364 27.86 13.33 -9.35
C GLU A 364 27.32 12.21 -10.23
N GLN A 365 27.91 11.01 -10.10
CA GLN A 365 27.37 9.82 -10.76
C GLN A 365 26.14 9.33 -10.01
N ARG A 366 25.00 9.23 -10.71
CA ARG A 366 23.72 8.77 -10.18
C ARG A 366 23.25 7.53 -10.90
N GLN A 367 22.70 6.57 -10.13
CA GLN A 367 22.06 5.39 -10.68
C GLN A 367 20.60 5.70 -10.99
N PHE A 368 20.19 5.46 -12.23
CA PHE A 368 18.80 5.42 -12.64
C PHE A 368 18.40 3.97 -12.91
N ARG A 369 17.13 3.65 -12.71
CA ARG A 369 16.61 2.30 -12.91
C ARG A 369 15.37 2.34 -13.82
N HIS A 370 15.11 1.22 -14.49
CA HIS A 370 13.80 0.96 -15.07
C HIS A 370 12.79 0.68 -13.95
N TYR A 371 11.85 -0.26 -14.09
CA TYR A 371 10.93 -0.60 -12.98
C TYR A 371 11.71 -0.93 -11.71
N SER A 372 11.38 -0.24 -10.62
CA SER A 372 12.07 -0.42 -9.35
C SER A 372 11.24 0.12 -8.18
N ALA A 373 11.38 -0.49 -7.02
CA ALA A 373 10.86 0.03 -5.76
C ALA A 373 11.69 1.23 -5.30
N ARG A 374 11.16 2.44 -5.47
CA ARG A 374 11.72 3.70 -4.99
C ARG A 374 11.11 4.05 -3.67
N GLY A 375 11.89 4.66 -2.79
CA GLY A 375 11.40 5.02 -1.48
C GLY A 375 12.37 5.87 -0.69
N ALA A 376 11.86 6.59 0.30
CA ALA A 376 12.63 7.31 1.28
C ALA A 376 12.11 6.97 2.67
N GLY A 377 12.99 6.53 3.54
CA GLY A 377 12.69 6.13 4.89
C GLY A 377 13.92 6.17 5.78
N PHE A 378 13.73 6.00 7.05
CA PHE A 378 14.80 6.17 8.02
C PHE A 378 15.90 5.08 7.95
N ARG A 379 15.59 3.90 7.38
CA ARG A 379 16.54 2.78 7.22
C ARG A 379 16.95 2.51 5.78
N GLU A 380 16.05 2.77 4.85
CA GLU A 380 16.25 2.45 3.44
C GLU A 380 15.90 3.66 2.60
N ASN A 381 16.72 3.91 1.60
CA ASN A 381 16.51 5.00 0.66
C ASN A 381 17.01 4.61 -0.73
N PHE A 382 16.11 4.60 -1.69
CA PHE A 382 16.47 4.55 -3.10
C PHE A 382 15.63 5.58 -3.87
N ASP A 383 16.30 6.62 -4.32
CA ASP A 383 15.73 7.74 -5.04
C ASP A 383 16.60 8.09 -6.24
N ASP A 384 16.02 7.98 -7.44
CA ASP A 384 16.66 8.33 -8.71
C ASP A 384 15.99 9.52 -9.42
N GLY A 385 15.19 10.28 -8.67
CA GLY A 385 14.46 11.43 -9.20
C GLY A 385 13.16 11.08 -9.92
N THR A 386 12.75 9.80 -9.95
CA THR A 386 11.48 9.37 -10.55
C THR A 386 10.33 9.55 -9.55
N ILE A 387 9.24 10.14 -10.01
CA ILE A 387 8.02 10.43 -9.25
C ILE A 387 6.87 9.61 -9.83
N ALA A 388 6.12 8.93 -8.97
CA ALA A 388 4.92 8.19 -9.33
C ALA A 388 3.67 8.86 -8.71
N PRO A 389 2.72 9.38 -9.50
CA PRO A 389 1.51 10.02 -9.00
C PRO A 389 0.70 9.16 -8.06
N THR A 390 0.70 7.84 -8.24
CA THR A 390 -0.01 6.88 -7.38
C THR A 390 0.40 6.99 -5.91
N ALA A 391 1.68 7.24 -5.61
CA ALA A 391 2.16 7.39 -4.23
C ALA A 391 1.48 8.56 -3.50
N ALA A 392 1.23 9.67 -4.21
CA ALA A 392 0.49 10.80 -3.66
C ALA A 392 -1.03 10.52 -3.67
N ILE A 393 -1.62 10.22 -4.84
CA ILE A 393 -3.08 10.16 -5.01
C ILE A 393 -3.71 9.05 -4.17
N ALA A 394 -3.09 7.87 -4.12
CA ALA A 394 -3.59 6.76 -3.29
C ALA A 394 -3.42 6.99 -1.78
N SER A 395 -2.75 8.07 -1.38
CA SER A 395 -2.68 8.53 0.01
C SER A 395 -3.78 9.53 0.39
N LEU A 396 -4.73 9.80 -0.51
CA LEU A 396 -5.78 10.79 -0.31
C LEU A 396 -6.52 10.67 1.02
N PRO A 397 -6.94 9.48 1.49
CA PRO A 397 -7.62 9.37 2.78
C PRO A 397 -6.74 9.72 3.97
N PHE A 398 -5.42 9.48 3.86
CA PHE A 398 -4.48 9.69 4.97
C PHE A 398 -4.19 11.18 5.22
N ALA A 399 -3.99 11.97 4.16
CA ALA A 399 -3.55 13.35 4.26
C ALA A 399 -4.09 14.21 3.10
N PRO A 400 -5.43 14.40 2.99
CA PRO A 400 -6.05 15.10 1.86
C PRO A 400 -5.52 16.52 1.69
N GLU A 401 -5.16 17.20 2.78
CA GLU A 401 -4.67 18.57 2.82
C GLU A 401 -3.34 18.78 2.10
N ILE A 402 -2.56 17.71 1.89
CA ILE A 402 -1.31 17.76 1.13
C ILE A 402 -1.41 16.99 -0.19
N VAL A 403 -2.28 16.00 -0.27
CA VAL A 403 -2.47 15.18 -1.48
C VAL A 403 -3.24 15.94 -2.55
N ILE A 404 -4.30 16.68 -2.17
CA ILE A 404 -5.10 17.46 -3.12
C ILE A 404 -4.24 18.50 -3.85
N PRO A 405 -3.50 19.40 -3.17
CA PRO A 405 -2.63 20.35 -3.84
C PRO A 405 -1.54 19.69 -4.69
N ALA A 406 -0.95 18.57 -4.22
CA ALA A 406 0.07 17.86 -4.97
C ALA A 406 -0.49 17.27 -6.28
N THR A 407 -1.69 16.68 -6.23
CA THR A 407 -2.35 16.12 -7.41
C THR A 407 -2.67 17.20 -8.44
N GLU A 408 -3.23 18.33 -8.00
CA GLU A 408 -3.54 19.46 -8.88
C GLU A 408 -2.27 20.06 -9.49
N GLU A 409 -1.20 20.20 -8.72
CA GLU A 409 0.05 20.74 -9.20
C GLU A 409 0.76 19.82 -10.21
N MET A 410 0.79 18.50 -9.94
CA MET A 410 1.31 17.53 -10.91
C MET A 410 0.49 17.54 -12.21
N HIS A 411 -0.84 17.61 -12.11
CA HIS A 411 -1.71 17.74 -13.29
C HIS A 411 -1.45 19.06 -14.03
N ARG A 412 -1.32 20.18 -13.34
CA ARG A 412 -1.07 21.50 -13.93
C ARG A 412 0.26 21.57 -14.67
N ARG A 413 1.33 20.97 -14.12
CA ARG A 413 2.70 21.04 -14.71
C ARG A 413 2.93 20.02 -15.80
N TYR A 414 2.34 18.83 -15.66
CA TYR A 414 2.66 17.66 -16.48
C TYR A 414 1.45 17.05 -17.18
N GLY A 415 0.24 17.55 -16.95
CA GLY A 415 -1.00 16.99 -17.49
C GLY A 415 -0.96 16.72 -18.98
N ASP A 416 -0.40 17.62 -19.78
CA ASP A 416 -0.26 17.45 -21.25
C ASP A 416 0.57 16.22 -21.66
N TYR A 417 1.37 15.66 -20.77
CA TYR A 417 2.31 14.57 -21.05
C TYR A 417 2.07 13.33 -20.20
N LEU A 418 1.52 13.52 -18.99
CA LEU A 418 1.38 12.51 -17.94
C LEU A 418 -0.08 12.08 -17.71
N TYR A 419 -1.07 12.85 -18.20
CA TYR A 419 -2.48 12.61 -17.96
C TYR A 419 -3.23 12.43 -19.27
N SER A 420 -3.92 11.27 -19.44
CA SER A 420 -4.58 10.95 -20.70
C SER A 420 -5.80 10.04 -20.48
N SER A 421 -6.08 9.11 -21.41
CA SER A 421 -7.34 8.33 -21.47
C SER A 421 -7.74 7.65 -20.17
N TYR A 422 -6.77 7.11 -19.41
CA TYR A 422 -7.02 6.38 -18.18
C TYR A 422 -6.48 7.08 -16.92
N GLY A 423 -6.37 8.41 -16.96
CA GLY A 423 -5.85 9.20 -15.87
C GLY A 423 -4.33 9.40 -15.97
N PHE A 424 -3.64 9.33 -14.85
CA PHE A 424 -2.19 9.49 -14.82
C PHE A 424 -1.47 8.25 -15.37
N LEU A 425 -0.48 8.47 -16.23
CA LEU A 425 0.55 7.48 -16.55
C LEU A 425 1.35 7.16 -15.27
N ASP A 426 2.06 6.05 -15.30
CA ASP A 426 2.69 5.48 -14.12
C ASP A 426 3.66 6.44 -13.41
N SER A 427 4.58 7.05 -14.14
CA SER A 427 5.65 7.84 -13.52
C SER A 427 6.33 8.80 -14.49
N PHE A 428 7.13 9.71 -13.92
CA PHE A 428 7.93 10.68 -14.68
C PHE A 428 9.21 11.04 -13.91
N ASN A 429 10.25 11.49 -14.63
CA ASN A 429 11.51 11.93 -14.05
C ASN A 429 12.02 13.21 -14.70
N PRO A 430 11.79 14.38 -14.09
CA PRO A 430 12.21 15.66 -14.65
C PRO A 430 13.73 15.83 -14.71
N SER A 431 14.47 15.04 -13.95
CA SER A 431 15.94 15.08 -13.88
C SER A 431 16.60 14.20 -14.94
N PHE A 432 15.84 13.31 -15.59
CA PHE A 432 16.37 12.41 -16.60
C PHE A 432 16.12 12.98 -18.01
N ASP A 433 17.18 13.52 -18.61
CA ASP A 433 17.16 14.12 -19.95
C ASP A 433 18.46 13.75 -20.67
N TYR A 434 18.63 12.45 -20.93
CA TYR A 434 19.83 11.89 -21.58
C TYR A 434 19.47 11.24 -22.89
N ASP A 435 20.28 11.49 -23.93
CA ASP A 435 20.17 10.86 -25.24
C ASP A 435 20.76 9.45 -25.24
N ILE A 436 20.01 8.52 -24.65
CA ILE A 436 20.35 7.10 -24.58
C ILE A 436 19.12 6.24 -24.88
N PRO A 437 19.27 4.97 -25.29
CA PRO A 437 18.14 4.06 -25.43
C PRO A 437 17.36 3.92 -24.13
N LEU A 438 16.05 4.10 -24.20
CA LEU A 438 15.14 3.96 -23.06
C LEU A 438 14.59 2.53 -22.98
N LYS A 439 14.33 2.04 -21.75
CA LYS A 439 13.60 0.79 -21.56
C LYS A 439 12.11 0.98 -21.78
N THR A 440 11.55 2.08 -21.27
CA THR A 440 10.14 2.47 -21.39
C THR A 440 10.04 3.98 -21.51
N GLY A 441 8.88 4.48 -21.90
CA GLY A 441 8.59 5.91 -21.92
C GLY A 441 9.30 6.70 -23.03
N ARG A 442 9.37 8.00 -22.84
CA ARG A 442 9.96 8.95 -23.79
C ARG A 442 10.54 10.16 -23.06
N ILE A 443 11.52 10.82 -23.69
CA ILE A 443 11.95 12.17 -23.29
C ILE A 443 10.98 13.20 -23.85
N VAL A 444 10.49 14.06 -22.99
CA VAL A 444 9.70 15.24 -23.34
C VAL A 444 10.62 16.47 -23.19
N PRO A 445 10.88 17.23 -24.27
CA PRO A 445 11.80 18.36 -24.24
C PRO A 445 11.48 19.35 -23.09
N GLY A 446 12.45 19.64 -22.25
CA GLY A 446 12.31 20.53 -21.09
C GLY A 446 11.55 19.97 -19.89
N LYS A 447 10.97 18.75 -20.02
CA LYS A 447 10.22 18.08 -18.95
C LYS A 447 10.90 16.82 -18.41
N GLY A 448 11.88 16.27 -19.14
CA GLY A 448 12.56 15.03 -18.82
C GLY A 448 11.82 13.77 -19.30
N TRP A 449 12.07 12.65 -18.66
CA TRP A 449 11.45 11.39 -19.02
C TRP A 449 10.02 11.26 -18.48
N VAL A 450 9.12 10.66 -19.27
CA VAL A 450 7.74 10.34 -18.90
C VAL A 450 7.43 8.91 -19.33
N SER A 451 6.81 8.12 -18.45
CA SER A 451 6.32 6.77 -18.77
C SER A 451 5.32 6.78 -19.92
N SER A 452 5.20 5.66 -20.62
CA SER A 452 4.20 5.47 -21.68
C SER A 452 3.05 4.56 -21.27
N ASP A 453 3.15 3.89 -20.12
CA ASP A 453 2.18 2.91 -19.65
C ASP A 453 1.41 3.39 -18.41
N TYR A 454 0.18 2.90 -18.28
CA TYR A 454 -0.55 2.78 -17.04
C TYR A 454 -0.26 1.41 -16.46
N ILE A 455 -0.01 1.29 -15.16
CA ILE A 455 0.24 0.00 -14.49
C ILE A 455 -0.94 -0.31 -13.57
N GLY A 456 -1.53 -1.50 -13.71
CA GLY A 456 -2.78 -1.84 -13.05
C GLY A 456 -2.70 -1.85 -11.53
N ILE A 457 -1.56 -2.31 -10.97
CA ILE A 457 -1.35 -2.31 -9.52
C ILE A 457 -1.24 -0.89 -8.94
N ASP A 458 -0.91 0.12 -9.76
CA ASP A 458 -0.84 1.52 -9.38
C ASP A 458 -2.18 2.25 -9.62
N GLN A 459 -2.91 1.89 -10.69
CA GLN A 459 -4.24 2.42 -10.97
C GLN A 459 -5.27 1.99 -9.92
N GLY A 460 -5.16 0.76 -9.42
CA GLY A 460 -6.09 0.22 -8.43
C GLY A 460 -6.19 1.03 -7.14
N PRO A 461 -5.09 1.30 -6.45
CA PRO A 461 -5.08 2.14 -5.25
C PRO A 461 -5.59 3.55 -5.49
N ILE A 462 -5.28 4.18 -6.63
CA ILE A 462 -5.83 5.50 -7.00
C ILE A 462 -7.37 5.46 -6.96
N LEU A 463 -7.97 4.52 -7.70
CA LEU A 463 -9.42 4.40 -7.81
C LEU A 463 -10.08 4.12 -6.45
N ALA A 464 -9.59 3.08 -5.77
CA ALA A 464 -10.21 2.60 -4.54
C ALA A 464 -10.06 3.60 -3.37
N MET A 465 -8.92 4.29 -3.28
CA MET A 465 -8.70 5.25 -2.19
C MET A 465 -9.45 6.58 -2.44
N ILE A 466 -9.69 6.98 -3.68
CA ILE A 466 -10.63 8.09 -3.97
C ILE A 466 -12.06 7.69 -3.54
N ALA A 467 -12.51 6.47 -3.86
CA ALA A 467 -13.82 5.99 -3.42
C ALA A 467 -13.92 5.91 -1.89
N ASN A 468 -12.88 5.41 -1.22
CA ASN A 468 -12.81 5.39 0.25
C ASN A 468 -12.82 6.79 0.85
N TYR A 469 -12.12 7.75 0.27
CA TYR A 469 -12.17 9.13 0.74
C TYR A 469 -13.56 9.73 0.60
N ARG A 470 -14.24 9.52 -0.52
CA ARG A 470 -15.57 10.11 -0.78
C ARG A 470 -16.63 9.63 0.20
N ASN A 471 -16.79 8.34 0.32
CA ASN A 471 -17.91 7.73 1.06
C ASN A 471 -17.57 6.41 1.75
N GLU A 472 -16.28 6.09 1.93
CA GLU A 472 -15.78 4.89 2.62
C GLU A 472 -16.23 3.58 1.96
N PHE A 473 -16.54 3.63 0.67
CA PHE A 473 -17.28 2.58 -0.02
C PHE A 473 -16.61 1.19 0.07
N VAL A 474 -15.32 1.10 -0.26
CA VAL A 474 -14.63 -0.20 -0.23
C VAL A 474 -14.53 -0.71 1.22
N TRP A 475 -14.25 0.18 2.16
CA TRP A 475 -14.15 -0.15 3.57
C TRP A 475 -15.48 -0.63 4.14
N GLU A 476 -16.59 0.06 3.87
CA GLU A 476 -17.92 -0.31 4.39
C GLU A 476 -18.39 -1.66 3.86
N VAL A 477 -18.05 -2.01 2.62
CA VAL A 477 -18.32 -3.33 2.07
C VAL A 477 -17.46 -4.40 2.74
N MET A 478 -16.15 -4.14 2.91
CA MET A 478 -15.20 -5.12 3.47
C MET A 478 -15.33 -5.33 4.97
N LYS A 479 -15.80 -4.33 5.73
CA LYS A 479 -16.16 -4.49 7.15
C LYS A 479 -17.21 -5.57 7.38
N LYS A 480 -18.03 -5.89 6.36
CA LYS A 480 -19.05 -6.95 6.43
C LYS A 480 -18.47 -8.35 6.21
N ASN A 481 -17.27 -8.46 5.61
CA ASN A 481 -16.68 -9.75 5.25
C ASN A 481 -16.25 -10.54 6.51
N PRO A 482 -16.77 -11.76 6.74
CA PRO A 482 -16.48 -12.52 7.95
C PRO A 482 -15.01 -12.97 8.03
N TYR A 483 -14.37 -13.25 6.89
CA TYR A 483 -12.97 -13.68 6.86
C TYR A 483 -12.03 -12.53 7.26
N ILE A 484 -12.28 -11.32 6.77
CA ILE A 484 -11.48 -10.14 7.15
C ILE A 484 -11.62 -9.86 8.65
N ARG A 485 -12.84 -9.91 9.20
CA ARG A 485 -13.08 -9.72 10.63
C ARG A 485 -12.38 -10.80 11.48
N ASP A 486 -12.46 -12.06 11.07
CA ASP A 486 -11.84 -13.18 11.76
C ASP A 486 -10.31 -13.10 11.73
N GLY A 487 -9.73 -12.80 10.57
CA GLY A 487 -8.28 -12.67 10.41
C GLY A 487 -7.70 -11.53 11.25
N LEU A 488 -8.37 -10.37 11.26
CA LEU A 488 -7.96 -9.25 12.10
C LEU A 488 -8.02 -9.58 13.60
N ARG A 489 -9.09 -10.27 14.05
CA ARG A 489 -9.19 -10.71 15.45
C ARG A 489 -8.10 -11.71 15.82
N LYS A 490 -7.78 -12.66 14.94
CA LYS A 490 -6.68 -13.63 15.13
C LYS A 490 -5.32 -12.96 15.15
N ALA A 491 -5.14 -11.85 14.41
CA ALA A 491 -3.97 -10.98 14.49
C ALA A 491 -3.94 -10.09 15.74
N GLY A 492 -4.93 -10.19 16.63
CA GLY A 492 -4.98 -9.44 17.89
C GLY A 492 -5.49 -8.00 17.74
N PHE A 493 -6.11 -7.64 16.61
CA PHE A 493 -6.76 -6.34 16.45
C PHE A 493 -8.01 -6.22 17.32
N GLN A 494 -8.17 -5.07 17.96
CA GLN A 494 -9.27 -4.70 18.86
C GLN A 494 -9.69 -3.25 18.61
N GLY A 495 -10.87 -2.89 19.15
CA GLY A 495 -11.40 -1.53 19.10
C GLY A 495 -12.20 -1.20 17.84
N GLY A 496 -12.57 0.05 17.70
CA GLY A 496 -13.27 0.61 16.53
C GLY A 496 -14.44 -0.23 16.05
N TRP A 497 -14.50 -0.45 14.75
CA TRP A 497 -15.56 -1.23 14.10
C TRP A 497 -15.48 -2.76 14.34
N LEU A 498 -14.36 -3.26 14.87
CA LEU A 498 -14.21 -4.68 15.26
C LEU A 498 -14.81 -4.98 16.65
N ALA A 499 -15.03 -3.97 17.50
CA ALA A 499 -15.60 -4.15 18.82
C ALA A 499 -16.98 -4.81 18.75
N SER A 500 -17.27 -5.69 19.69
CA SER A 500 -18.60 -6.30 19.86
C SER A 500 -19.62 -5.23 20.32
N GLU A 501 -20.92 -5.50 20.14
CA GLU A 501 -21.95 -4.56 20.60
C GLU A 501 -21.89 -4.33 22.11
N GLY A 502 -21.54 -5.37 22.89
CA GLY A 502 -21.36 -5.24 24.33
C GLY A 502 -20.15 -4.41 24.75
N GLU A 503 -19.07 -4.42 23.96
CA GLU A 503 -17.89 -3.57 24.17
C GLU A 503 -18.16 -2.11 23.79
N LYS A 504 -18.98 -1.88 22.77
CA LYS A 504 -19.40 -0.52 22.34
C LYS A 504 -20.27 0.16 23.39
N THR A 505 -21.21 -0.58 23.98
CA THR A 505 -22.06 -0.04 25.06
C THR A 505 -21.26 0.23 26.32
N GLY A 506 -20.35 -0.67 26.71
CA GLY A 506 -19.47 -0.47 27.87
C GLY A 506 -18.53 0.74 27.72
N ALA A 507 -17.98 0.96 26.55
CA ALA A 507 -17.14 2.15 26.27
C ALA A 507 -17.96 3.45 26.21
N ALA A 508 -19.18 3.40 25.67
CA ALA A 508 -20.10 4.54 25.66
C ALA A 508 -20.58 4.91 27.08
N ASP A 509 -20.88 3.92 27.92
CA ASP A 509 -21.27 4.10 29.30
C ASP A 509 -20.12 4.65 30.16
N GLN A 510 -18.88 4.18 29.94
CA GLN A 510 -17.69 4.73 30.59
C GLN A 510 -17.39 6.16 30.14
N ALA A 511 -17.54 6.47 28.86
CA ALA A 511 -17.38 7.82 28.35
C ALA A 511 -18.47 8.78 28.90
N ALA A 512 -19.70 8.31 28.99
CA ALA A 512 -20.80 9.08 29.60
C ALA A 512 -20.61 9.31 31.10
N GLN A 513 -20.11 8.32 31.85
CA GLN A 513 -19.78 8.43 33.27
C GLN A 513 -18.58 9.36 33.53
N ALA A 514 -17.56 9.33 32.66
CA ALA A 514 -16.41 10.23 32.72
C ALA A 514 -16.81 11.70 32.47
N GLN A 515 -17.75 11.94 31.55
CA GLN A 515 -18.31 13.29 31.31
C GLN A 515 -19.18 13.82 32.44
N GLN A 516 -19.77 12.95 33.26
CA GLN A 516 -20.61 13.34 34.42
C GLN A 516 -19.81 13.53 35.67
N ALA A 517 -18.57 13.03 35.77
CA ALA A 517 -17.83 12.95 37.04
C ALA A 517 -17.11 14.24 37.43
N ASP A 518 -16.82 15.19 36.54
CA ASP A 518 -16.16 16.44 36.96
C ASP A 518 -16.36 17.64 35.97
N PRO A 519 -17.45 18.41 36.08
CA PRO A 519 -17.65 19.63 35.27
C PRO A 519 -16.73 20.80 35.66
N GLU A 520 -16.17 20.84 36.90
CA GLU A 520 -15.25 21.91 37.34
C GLU A 520 -13.82 21.73 36.77
N ALA A 521 -13.34 20.48 36.68
CA ALA A 521 -12.03 20.20 36.08
C ALA A 521 -11.98 20.50 34.56
N ALA A 522 -13.09 20.34 33.85
CA ALA A 522 -13.22 20.72 32.42
C ALA A 522 -13.15 22.24 32.23
N ALA A 523 -13.76 23.01 33.14
CA ALA A 523 -13.72 24.48 33.07
C ALA A 523 -12.32 25.04 33.42
N ALA A 524 -11.59 24.45 34.37
CA ALA A 524 -10.24 24.86 34.74
C ALA A 524 -9.21 24.62 33.61
N ARG A 525 -9.35 23.54 32.82
CA ARG A 525 -8.50 23.24 31.66
C ARG A 525 -8.74 24.21 30.50
N ALA A 526 -9.97 24.63 30.27
CA ALA A 526 -10.31 25.61 29.22
C ALA A 526 -9.70 27.00 29.54
N LEU A 527 -9.63 27.39 30.79
CA LEU A 527 -8.99 28.64 31.25
C LEU A 527 -7.45 28.60 31.10
N GLY A 528 -6.80 27.49 31.49
CA GLY A 528 -5.34 27.32 31.36
C GLY A 528 -4.81 27.33 29.92
N THR A 529 -5.60 26.86 28.94
CA THR A 529 -5.24 26.91 27.51
C THR A 529 -5.39 28.29 26.91
N ALA A 530 -6.27 29.15 27.46
CA ALA A 530 -6.42 30.54 27.05
C ALA A 530 -5.25 31.42 27.53
N GLU A 531 -4.79 31.21 28.76
CA GLU A 531 -3.63 31.92 29.32
C GLU A 531 -2.30 31.53 28.65
N SER A 532 -2.14 30.25 28.25
CA SER A 532 -0.95 29.79 27.52
C SER A 532 -0.87 30.39 26.10
N ARG A 533 -2.00 30.60 25.42
CA ARG A 533 -2.05 31.28 24.12
C ARG A 533 -1.81 32.79 24.22
N ALA A 534 -2.23 33.43 25.29
CA ALA A 534 -1.99 34.84 25.54
C ALA A 534 -0.50 35.13 25.85
N ASN A 535 0.20 34.23 26.55
CA ASN A 535 1.62 34.36 26.83
C ASN A 535 2.54 34.08 25.62
N GLN A 536 2.12 33.30 24.63
CA GLN A 536 2.86 33.11 23.39
C GLN A 536 2.76 34.31 22.44
N ALA A 537 1.70 35.11 22.54
CA ALA A 537 1.50 36.31 21.72
C ALA A 537 2.25 37.56 22.26
N ALA A 538 2.83 37.50 23.47
CA ALA A 538 3.44 38.63 24.15
C ALA A 538 5.00 38.60 24.21
N GLN A 539 5.67 37.73 23.44
CA GLN A 539 7.14 37.77 23.37
C GLN A 539 7.62 38.77 22.30
N PRO A 540 8.46 39.77 22.65
CA PRO A 540 8.98 40.71 21.65
C PRO A 540 10.07 40.06 20.80
N GLU A 541 10.03 40.41 19.52
CA GLU A 541 10.96 40.08 18.44
C GLU A 541 12.41 40.42 18.84
N ALA A 542 13.25 39.41 19.09
CA ALA A 542 14.67 39.61 19.40
C ALA A 542 15.44 39.92 18.10
N ALA A 543 16.11 41.06 18.13
CA ALA A 543 16.92 41.63 17.07
C ALA A 543 17.99 40.66 16.53
N ARG A 544 18.11 40.58 15.20
CA ARG A 544 19.21 39.90 14.48
C ARG A 544 20.54 40.63 14.70
N PRO A 545 21.64 39.93 15.01
CA PRO A 545 22.96 40.55 14.92
C PRO A 545 23.39 40.72 13.47
N GLN A 546 23.86 41.93 13.12
CA GLN A 546 24.56 42.23 11.87
C GLN A 546 25.94 41.56 11.90
N GLN A 547 26.31 40.87 10.82
CA GLN A 547 27.70 40.50 10.57
C GLN A 547 28.44 41.65 9.89
N PRO A 548 29.71 41.93 10.26
CA PRO A 548 30.57 42.86 9.52
C PRO A 548 31.25 42.17 8.34
N GLU A 549 31.62 43.00 7.36
CA GLU A 549 32.25 42.85 6.05
C GLU A 549 33.14 41.61 5.78
#